data_10d5e725ee091a3148c383503b7372a7
#
_entry.id   10d5e725ee091a3148c383503b7372a7
#
_cell.length_a   1.000
_cell.length_b   1.000
_cell.length_c   1.000
_cell.angle_alpha   90.00
_cell.angle_beta   90.00
_cell.angle_gamma   90.00
#
_symmetry.space_group_name_H-M   'P 1'
#
loop_
_entity.id
_entity.type
_entity.pdbx_description
1 polymer ?
#
loop_
_entity_poly.entity_id
_entity_poly.type
_entity_poly.pdbx_seq_one_letter_code
_entity_poly.pdbx_strand_id
1 'polypeptide(L)'
;EGMDGLQKIQTTMEKLENTQVLELGGFNVIARRNYKTGIIEDYGTKKQRPTGLPKTNALYFELEEEGFVCVRPSGTEPKIKVYYGVCGKDRQDSIEKSKRLGMAVEALIH
;
A
#
# COMPACT_ATOMS: atom_id res chain seq x y z
N GLU A 1 -12.18 -2.19 24.64
CA GLU A 1 -11.57 -2.27 25.11
C GLU A 1 -10.43 -1.57 24.98
N GLY A 2 -9.81 -1.39 25.89
CA GLY A 2 -8.71 -0.69 26.15
C GLY A 2 -8.18 0.03 24.96
N MET A 3 -7.39 -0.67 24.30
CA MET A 3 -6.84 -0.16 23.10
C MET A 3 -7.93 -0.16 22.06
N ASP A 4 -8.41 0.96 21.75
CA ASP A 4 -9.49 1.01 20.80
C ASP A 4 -9.00 0.79 19.38
N GLY A 5 -9.95 0.64 18.48
CA GLY A 5 -9.65 0.34 17.09
C GLY A 5 -8.87 1.44 16.40
N LEU A 6 -9.13 2.70 16.75
CA LEU A 6 -8.43 3.81 16.13
C LEU A 6 -6.94 3.80 16.43
N GLN A 7 -6.59 3.44 17.67
CA GLN A 7 -5.19 3.37 18.04
C GLN A 7 -4.48 2.22 17.32
N LYS A 8 -5.16 1.10 17.15
CA LYS A 8 -4.61 -0.02 16.39
C LYS A 8 -4.36 0.37 14.94
N ILE A 9 -5.30 1.08 14.33
CA ILE A 9 -5.16 1.55 12.95
C ILE A 9 -3.97 2.47 12.83
N GLN A 10 -3.83 3.40 13.76
CA GLN A 10 -2.72 4.34 13.74
C GLN A 10 -1.39 3.60 13.86
N THR A 11 -1.31 2.62 14.75
CA THR A 11 -0.09 1.83 14.93
C THR A 11 0.26 1.07 13.66
N THR A 12 -0.74 0.48 13.02
CA THR A 12 -0.52 -0.27 11.77
C THR A 12 0.00 0.66 10.68
N MET A 13 -0.60 1.84 10.53
CA MET A 13 -0.16 2.78 9.51
C MET A 13 1.26 3.27 9.77
N GLU A 14 1.60 3.53 11.03
CA GLU A 14 2.94 3.94 11.38
C GLU A 14 3.97 2.86 11.09
N LYS A 15 3.61 1.62 11.38
CA LYS A 15 4.49 0.50 11.10
C LYS A 15 4.76 0.37 9.59
N LEU A 16 3.71 0.51 8.78
CA LEU A 16 3.86 0.46 7.34
C LEU A 16 4.71 1.61 6.82
N GLU A 17 4.52 2.78 7.39
CA GLU A 17 5.26 3.96 6.98
C GLU A 17 6.74 3.80 7.28
N ASN A 18 7.09 3.11 8.36
CA ASN A 18 8.47 2.95 8.80
C ASN A 18 9.12 1.67 8.33
N THR A 19 8.42 0.88 7.52
CA THR A 19 8.96 -0.38 6.99
C THR A 19 9.16 -0.23 5.49
N GLN A 20 10.32 -0.64 5.00
CA GLN A 20 10.55 -0.63 3.57
C GLN A 20 10.01 -1.94 2.98
N VAL A 21 8.93 -1.84 2.25
CA VAL A 21 8.29 -2.99 1.63
C VAL A 21 8.83 -3.12 0.21
N LEU A 22 9.57 -4.19 -0.04
CA LEU A 22 10.23 -4.38 -1.33
C LEU A 22 9.48 -5.30 -2.28
N GLU A 23 8.58 -6.10 -1.75
CA GLU A 23 7.87 -7.07 -2.55
C GLU A 23 6.50 -7.36 -1.94
N LEU A 24 5.50 -7.54 -2.80
CA LEU A 24 4.15 -7.92 -2.36
C LEU A 24 3.58 -8.92 -3.37
N GLY A 25 3.24 -10.11 -2.89
CA GLY A 25 2.59 -11.12 -3.72
C GLY A 25 3.38 -11.55 -4.94
N GLY A 26 4.71 -11.51 -4.86
CA GLY A 26 5.56 -11.85 -5.99
C GLY A 26 5.86 -10.68 -6.91
N PHE A 27 5.33 -9.50 -6.63
CA PHE A 27 5.60 -8.29 -7.41
C PHE A 27 6.59 -7.41 -6.67
N ASN A 28 7.60 -6.93 -7.38
CA ASN A 28 8.53 -5.98 -6.78
C ASN A 28 7.88 -4.61 -6.64
N VAL A 29 8.12 -3.96 -5.51
CA VAL A 29 7.66 -2.59 -5.29
C VAL A 29 8.69 -1.66 -5.93
N ILE A 30 8.25 -0.83 -6.87
CA ILE A 30 9.16 0.04 -7.59
C ILE A 30 9.14 1.47 -7.06
N ALA A 31 8.10 1.85 -6.33
CA ALA A 31 8.02 3.18 -5.75
C ALA A 31 6.96 3.19 -4.66
N ARG A 32 7.10 4.13 -3.73
CA ARG A 32 6.10 4.32 -2.67
C ARG A 32 5.71 5.78 -2.63
N ARG A 33 4.41 6.03 -2.61
CA ARG A 33 3.88 7.37 -2.40
C ARG A 33 3.37 7.46 -0.98
N ASN A 34 3.94 8.37 -0.22
CA ASN A 34 3.45 8.66 1.13
C ASN A 34 2.67 9.95 1.06
N TYR A 35 1.35 9.83 0.97
CA TYR A 35 0.49 11.02 0.81
C TYR A 35 0.43 11.85 2.10
N LYS A 36 0.79 11.28 3.23
CA LYS A 36 0.82 12.00 4.49
C LYS A 36 1.96 13.03 4.48
N THR A 37 3.11 12.65 3.95
CA THR A 37 4.25 13.56 3.85
C THR A 37 4.27 14.30 2.52
N GLY A 38 3.57 13.78 1.52
CA GLY A 38 3.56 14.36 0.19
C GLY A 38 4.76 14.00 -0.64
N ILE A 39 5.42 12.88 -0.35
CA ILE A 39 6.66 12.48 -1.03
C ILE A 39 6.48 11.15 -1.74
N ILE A 40 6.95 11.10 -2.98
CA ILE A 40 7.06 9.85 -3.74
C ILE A 40 8.52 9.44 -3.72
N GLU A 41 8.77 8.22 -3.32
CA GLU A 41 10.12 7.68 -3.28
C GLU A 41 10.26 6.60 -4.35
N ASP A 42 11.16 6.83 -5.30
CA ASP A 42 11.42 5.86 -6.37
C ASP A 42 12.51 4.91 -5.90
N TYR A 43 12.20 3.63 -5.85
CA TYR A 43 13.14 2.67 -5.28
C TYR A 43 14.30 2.35 -6.24
N GLY A 44 14.05 2.44 -7.54
CA GLY A 44 15.09 2.14 -8.51
C GLY A 44 16.17 3.20 -8.56
N THR A 45 15.78 4.47 -8.60
CA THR A 45 16.71 5.58 -8.67
C THR A 45 17.05 6.14 -7.30
N LYS A 46 16.26 5.79 -6.28
CA LYS A 46 16.38 6.32 -4.92
C LYS A 46 16.15 7.82 -4.86
N LYS A 47 15.46 8.35 -5.85
CA LYS A 47 15.12 9.76 -5.88
C LYS A 47 13.77 9.98 -5.25
N GLN A 48 13.58 11.19 -4.73
CA GLN A 48 12.31 11.60 -4.12
C GLN A 48 11.76 12.79 -4.86
N ARG A 49 10.44 12.87 -4.93
CA ARG A 49 9.76 14.00 -5.56
C ARG A 49 8.43 14.21 -4.89
N PRO A 50 7.88 15.43 -4.96
CA PRO A 50 6.58 15.69 -4.33
C PRO A 50 5.45 15.07 -5.14
N THR A 51 4.36 14.71 -4.45
CA THR A 51 3.18 14.19 -5.13
C THR A 51 2.43 15.30 -5.87
N GLY A 52 2.55 16.54 -5.39
CA GLY A 52 1.79 17.63 -5.95
C GLY A 52 0.32 17.63 -5.58
N LEU A 53 -0.08 16.77 -4.63
CA LEU A 53 -1.46 16.60 -4.24
C LEU A 53 -1.66 17.01 -2.78
N PRO A 54 -2.89 17.32 -2.38
CA PRO A 54 -3.17 17.59 -0.96
C PRO A 54 -2.78 16.39 -0.11
N LYS A 55 -2.30 16.68 1.08
CA LYS A 55 -1.84 15.61 1.98
C LYS A 55 -3.02 14.87 2.60
N THR A 56 -2.89 13.57 2.71
CA THR A 56 -3.89 12.73 3.34
C THR A 56 -3.18 11.50 3.90
N ASN A 57 -3.81 10.82 4.85
CA ASN A 57 -3.20 9.65 5.48
C ASN A 57 -3.41 8.43 4.58
N ALA A 58 -2.44 8.18 3.71
CA ALA A 58 -2.51 7.04 2.77
C ALA A 58 -1.12 6.71 2.29
N LEU A 59 -0.89 5.42 2.07
CA LEU A 59 0.34 4.92 1.47
C LEU A 59 -0.03 4.19 0.18
N TYR A 60 0.75 4.43 -0.86
CA TYR A 60 0.50 3.84 -2.17
C TYR A 60 1.78 3.19 -2.65
N PHE A 61 1.71 1.89 -2.92
CA PHE A 61 2.86 1.14 -3.41
C PHE A 61 2.68 0.90 -4.90
N GLU A 62 3.64 1.37 -5.69
CA GLU A 62 3.64 1.10 -7.12
C GLU A 62 4.40 -0.19 -7.35
N LEU A 63 3.76 -1.11 -8.04
CA LEU A 63 4.34 -2.42 -8.30
C LEU A 63 4.75 -2.52 -9.76
N GLU A 64 5.67 -3.45 -10.05
CA GLU A 64 6.00 -3.74 -11.43
C GLU A 64 4.77 -4.25 -12.16
N GLU A 65 4.82 -4.24 -13.49
CA GLU A 65 3.72 -4.71 -14.33
C GLU A 65 2.42 -3.93 -14.10
N GLU A 66 2.58 -2.64 -13.75
CA GLU A 66 1.45 -1.72 -13.56
C GLU A 66 0.50 -2.11 -12.42
N GLY A 67 0.98 -2.91 -11.47
CA GLY A 67 0.19 -3.21 -10.30
C GLY A 67 0.30 -2.11 -9.25
N PHE A 68 -0.59 -2.13 -8.28
CA PHE A 68 -0.54 -1.17 -7.19
C PHE A 68 -1.26 -1.70 -5.96
N VAL A 69 -0.89 -1.14 -4.80
CA VAL A 69 -1.59 -1.36 -3.54
C VAL A 69 -1.69 -0.01 -2.84
N CYS A 70 -2.89 0.36 -2.44
CA CYS A 70 -3.12 1.58 -1.69
C CYS A 70 -3.75 1.23 -0.35
N VAL A 71 -3.17 1.73 0.73
CA VAL A 71 -3.62 1.45 2.09
C VAL A 71 -3.94 2.75 2.78
N ARG A 72 -5.14 2.86 3.35
CA ARG A 72 -5.53 4.06 4.07
C ARG A 72 -6.54 3.73 5.15
N PRO A 73 -6.57 4.49 6.24
CA PRO A 73 -7.61 4.27 7.24
C PRO A 73 -8.95 4.75 6.73
N SER A 74 -10.01 4.10 7.22
CA SER A 74 -11.36 4.58 6.98
C SER A 74 -11.54 5.85 7.84
N GLY A 75 -12.04 6.91 7.29
CA GLY A 75 -12.19 8.14 8.07
C GLY A 75 -13.28 8.07 9.13
N THR A 76 -14.16 7.08 9.04
CA THR A 76 -15.33 7.01 9.90
C THR A 76 -15.37 5.79 10.79
N GLU A 77 -14.60 4.78 10.48
CA GLU A 77 -14.63 3.52 11.23
C GLU A 77 -13.21 3.09 11.58
N PRO A 78 -13.03 2.31 12.67
CA PRO A 78 -11.72 1.85 13.07
C PRO A 78 -11.25 0.67 12.24
N LYS A 79 -11.05 0.89 10.95
CA LYS A 79 -10.56 -0.14 10.05
C LYS A 79 -9.73 0.47 8.94
N ILE A 80 -8.95 -0.37 8.30
CA ILE A 80 -8.09 0.02 7.20
C ILE A 80 -8.74 -0.43 5.90
N LYS A 81 -8.78 0.47 4.94
CA LYS A 81 -9.26 0.16 3.60
C LYS A 81 -8.05 -0.10 2.70
N VAL A 82 -8.18 -1.12 1.88
CA VAL A 82 -7.11 -1.48 0.96
C VAL A 82 -7.69 -1.55 -0.44
N TYR A 83 -7.00 -0.90 -1.36
CA TYR A 83 -7.31 -0.97 -2.78
C TYR A 83 -6.10 -1.53 -3.50
N TYR A 84 -6.32 -2.46 -4.40
CA TYR A 84 -5.19 -2.99 -5.16
C TYR A 84 -5.67 -3.47 -6.53
N GLY A 85 -4.72 -3.51 -7.47
CA GLY A 85 -5.03 -3.97 -8.80
C GLY A 85 -3.80 -4.56 -9.44
N VAL A 86 -4.03 -5.42 -10.41
CA VAL A 86 -2.96 -6.07 -11.16
C VAL A 86 -3.34 -6.12 -12.63
N CYS A 87 -2.30 -6.29 -13.47
CA CYS A 87 -2.49 -6.53 -14.89
C CYS A 87 -1.98 -7.94 -15.19
N GLY A 88 -2.78 -8.74 -15.88
CA GLY A 88 -2.39 -10.07 -16.28
C GLY A 88 -2.44 -10.20 -17.79
N LYS A 89 -1.89 -11.29 -18.29
CA LYS A 89 -1.90 -11.56 -19.73
C LYS A 89 -3.32 -11.81 -20.23
N ASP A 90 -4.14 -12.44 -19.39
CA ASP A 90 -5.51 -12.71 -19.69
C ASP A 90 -6.29 -12.74 -18.39
N ARG A 91 -7.56 -13.08 -18.49
CA ARG A 91 -8.44 -13.06 -17.33
C ARG A 91 -7.99 -14.04 -16.24
N GLN A 92 -7.60 -15.24 -16.63
CA GLN A 92 -7.18 -16.25 -15.66
C GLN A 92 -5.92 -15.81 -14.93
N ASP A 93 -4.95 -15.28 -15.67
CA ASP A 93 -3.71 -14.79 -15.09
C ASP A 93 -3.98 -13.63 -14.12
N SER A 94 -4.87 -12.72 -14.50
CA SER A 94 -5.23 -11.59 -13.64
C SER A 94 -5.88 -12.06 -12.34
N ILE A 95 -6.75 -13.06 -12.42
CA ILE A 95 -7.40 -13.60 -11.22
C ILE A 95 -6.39 -14.21 -10.27
N GLU A 96 -5.44 -14.98 -10.79
CA GLU A 96 -4.42 -15.61 -9.97
C GLU A 96 -3.51 -14.58 -9.31
N LYS A 97 -3.09 -13.58 -10.09
CA LYS A 97 -2.24 -12.52 -9.56
C LYS A 97 -2.96 -11.68 -8.51
N SER A 98 -4.22 -11.40 -8.74
CA SER A 98 -5.02 -10.66 -7.78
C SER A 98 -5.17 -11.42 -6.46
N LYS A 99 -5.39 -12.72 -6.53
CA LYS A 99 -5.47 -13.56 -5.35
C LYS A 99 -4.18 -13.53 -4.54
N ARG A 100 -3.05 -13.71 -5.23
CA ARG A 100 -1.75 -13.70 -4.58
C ARG A 100 -1.47 -12.37 -3.90
N LEU A 101 -1.78 -11.29 -4.61
CA LEU A 101 -1.56 -9.95 -4.07
C LEU A 101 -2.46 -9.70 -2.87
N GLY A 102 -3.72 -10.13 -2.95
CA GLY A 102 -4.65 -9.97 -1.83
C GLY A 102 -4.18 -10.68 -0.58
N MET A 103 -3.63 -11.87 -0.71
CA MET A 103 -3.11 -12.61 0.43
C MET A 103 -1.89 -11.90 1.03
N ALA A 104 -1.02 -11.35 0.19
CA ALA A 104 0.15 -10.64 0.66
C ALA A 104 -0.25 -9.37 1.41
N VAL A 105 -1.27 -8.66 0.93
CA VAL A 105 -1.76 -7.45 1.57
C VAL A 105 -2.37 -7.77 2.93
N GLU A 106 -3.13 -8.87 3.02
CA GLU A 106 -3.68 -9.30 4.30
C GLU A 106 -2.57 -9.54 5.32
N ALA A 107 -1.52 -10.23 4.89
CA ALA A 107 -0.40 -10.49 5.78
C ALA A 107 0.32 -9.21 6.17
N LEU A 108 0.35 -8.22 5.28
CA LEU A 108 1.03 -6.97 5.55
C LEU A 108 0.36 -6.16 6.64
N ILE A 109 -0.97 -6.15 6.69
CA ILE A 109 -1.70 -5.32 7.63
C ILE A 109 -2.17 -6.08 8.87
N HIS A 110 -1.99 -7.36 8.92
CA HIS A 110 -2.28 -8.19 10.07
C HIS A 110 -1.04 -8.92 10.53
#